data_5eccff643a607b7884e3c5d2c4f56416
#
_entry.id   5eccff643a607b7884e3c5d2c4f56416
#
_cell.length_a   1.000
_cell.length_b   1.000
_cell.length_c   1.000
_cell.angle_alpha   90.00
_cell.angle_beta   90.00
_cell.angle_gamma   90.00
#
_symmetry.space_group_name_H-M   'P 1'
#
loop_
_entity.id
_entity.type
_entity.pdbx_description
1 polymer ?
#
loop_
_entity_poly.entity_id
_entity_poly.type
_entity_poly.pdbx_seq_one_letter_code
_entity_poly.pdbx_strand_id
1 'polypeptide(L)'
;MIEAGACCLQIENQVADEKQCGHQDGKVTVPHADFHAKLRALRYAFLELGVDDGVIVARTDSEGAGLTKEIAVVREKGDQGDVYNSFLDVEEVNVEDVKNGDVLLNRDGKLVRPKRLPSGLYQFRQGTGHERCVFDCIEAINAGADLLWIETAVPTVHEIKGMMDEVRKVHPDAKLVYNNSPSFNWTLNFRQQTYDAWEAEGKDVSGYDRSNLMSAEYDDSELSAAADARVKTFQADTSREANVFHHLITLPTYHTTALSVDNLAKEYFGDQGMLGYVEGVQRKEIRQGIACVKHQNMAGSDMGDDHKEYFAGENALKAGGAKNTSNQFS
;
A
#
# COMPACT_ATOMS: atom_id res chain seq x y z
N MET A 1 1.59 -10.48 19.09
CA MET A 1 0.74 -10.63 17.89
C MET A 1 0.65 -12.08 17.46
N ILE A 2 1.75 -12.81 17.32
CA ILE A 2 1.76 -14.23 16.90
C ILE A 2 1.01 -15.08 17.92
N GLU A 3 1.25 -14.92 19.21
CA GLU A 3 0.51 -15.62 20.29
C GLU A 3 -1.02 -15.35 20.27
N ALA A 4 -1.43 -14.21 19.70
CA ALA A 4 -2.83 -13.87 19.49
C ALA A 4 -3.41 -14.42 18.16
N GLY A 5 -2.67 -15.26 17.44
CA GLY A 5 -3.09 -15.92 16.21
C GLY A 5 -2.75 -15.17 14.92
N ALA A 6 -1.92 -14.13 14.94
CA ALA A 6 -1.48 -13.48 13.72
C ALA A 6 -0.51 -14.41 12.97
N CYS A 7 -0.89 -14.83 11.76
CA CYS A 7 -0.11 -15.72 10.91
C CYS A 7 0.60 -15.00 9.75
N CYS A 8 0.27 -13.71 9.51
CA CYS A 8 0.93 -12.87 8.52
C CYS A 8 1.26 -11.52 9.14
N LEU A 9 2.52 -11.12 9.11
CA LEU A 9 3.01 -9.86 9.67
C LEU A 9 3.70 -9.04 8.59
N GLN A 10 3.30 -7.79 8.47
CA GLN A 10 3.94 -6.83 7.59
C GLN A 10 4.75 -5.84 8.41
N ILE A 11 5.96 -5.54 7.98
CA ILE A 11 6.83 -4.51 8.55
C ILE A 11 7.43 -3.66 7.44
N GLU A 12 7.60 -2.36 7.71
CA GLU A 12 8.18 -1.39 6.77
C GLU A 12 9.46 -0.76 7.29
N ASN A 13 10.22 -0.17 6.39
CA ASN A 13 11.48 0.48 6.68
C ASN A 13 11.37 1.97 7.05
N GLN A 14 10.17 2.52 7.18
CA GLN A 14 10.03 3.89 7.69
C GLN A 14 10.33 3.97 9.18
N VAL A 15 10.86 5.13 9.61
CA VAL A 15 11.02 5.46 11.03
C VAL A 15 9.65 5.67 11.67
N ALA A 16 9.36 5.03 12.81
CA ALA A 16 8.02 4.97 13.36
C ALA A 16 7.45 6.33 13.81
N ASP A 17 8.28 7.18 14.39
CA ASP A 17 7.92 8.54 14.85
C ASP A 17 7.89 9.58 13.73
N GLU A 18 8.41 9.24 12.54
CA GLU A 18 8.41 10.07 11.33
C GLU A 18 7.53 9.46 10.22
N LYS A 19 6.64 8.53 10.58
CA LYS A 19 5.81 7.76 9.65
C LYS A 19 4.87 8.66 8.85
N GLN A 20 4.94 8.52 7.52
CA GLN A 20 4.05 9.18 6.58
C GLN A 20 3.37 8.18 5.65
N CYS A 21 2.31 8.63 4.96
CA CYS A 21 1.70 7.86 3.89
C CYS A 21 2.73 7.56 2.80
N GLY A 22 2.71 6.34 2.25
CA GLY A 22 3.67 5.88 1.26
C GLY A 22 3.77 6.73 -0.01
N HIS A 23 2.70 7.49 -0.32
CA HIS A 23 2.62 8.36 -1.50
C HIS A 23 3.00 9.82 -1.22
N GLN A 24 3.38 10.14 0.03
CA GLN A 24 3.79 11.49 0.41
C GLN A 24 5.31 11.66 0.31
N ASP A 25 5.71 12.90 0.06
CA ASP A 25 7.11 13.30 0.14
C ASP A 25 7.58 13.39 1.60
N GLY A 26 8.92 13.41 1.79
CA GLY A 26 9.51 13.58 3.10
C GLY A 26 9.50 12.32 3.97
N LYS A 27 9.31 11.16 3.40
CA LYS A 27 9.46 9.88 4.10
C LYS A 27 10.89 9.69 4.59
N VAL A 28 11.00 9.17 5.82
CA VAL A 28 12.26 8.93 6.51
C VAL A 28 12.44 7.44 6.74
N THR A 29 13.53 6.85 6.24
CA THR A 29 13.83 5.44 6.44
C THR A 29 14.80 5.20 7.60
N VAL A 30 14.71 4.01 8.20
CA VAL A 30 15.76 3.50 9.10
C VAL A 30 16.97 3.04 8.28
N PRO A 31 18.16 2.91 8.89
CA PRO A 31 19.27 2.24 8.25
C PRO A 31 18.86 0.86 7.74
N HIS A 32 19.39 0.48 6.59
CA HIS A 32 19.09 -0.79 5.92
C HIS A 32 19.36 -2.00 6.84
N ALA A 33 20.50 -2.01 7.56
CA ALA A 33 20.82 -3.10 8.48
C ALA A 33 19.78 -3.25 9.61
N ASP A 34 19.21 -2.15 10.10
CA ASP A 34 18.18 -2.17 11.15
C ASP A 34 16.87 -2.76 10.63
N PHE A 35 16.49 -2.42 9.40
CA PHE A 35 15.31 -3.01 8.76
C PHE A 35 15.43 -4.54 8.65
N HIS A 36 16.58 -5.02 8.18
CA HIS A 36 16.80 -6.47 8.04
C HIS A 36 16.96 -7.18 9.39
N ALA A 37 17.49 -6.51 10.40
CA ALA A 37 17.51 -7.04 11.76
C ALA A 37 16.09 -7.26 12.32
N LYS A 38 15.16 -6.33 12.02
CA LYS A 38 13.73 -6.48 12.39
C LYS A 38 13.08 -7.66 11.68
N LEU A 39 13.35 -7.88 10.39
CA LEU A 39 12.84 -9.02 9.64
C LEU A 39 13.35 -10.36 10.23
N ARG A 40 14.65 -10.44 10.54
CA ARG A 40 15.23 -11.63 11.19
C ARG A 40 14.61 -11.89 12.57
N ALA A 41 14.35 -10.83 13.35
CA ALA A 41 13.69 -10.95 14.65
C ALA A 41 12.25 -11.49 14.53
N LEU A 42 11.50 -11.05 13.51
CA LEU A 42 10.16 -11.58 13.22
C LEU A 42 10.21 -13.06 12.84
N ARG A 43 11.14 -13.46 11.96
CA ARG A 43 11.31 -14.86 11.58
C ARG A 43 11.68 -15.72 12.79
N TYR A 44 12.59 -15.24 13.62
CA TYR A 44 12.96 -15.92 14.85
C TYR A 44 11.77 -16.09 15.80
N ALA A 45 10.93 -15.05 15.96
CA ALA A 45 9.73 -15.13 16.80
C ALA A 45 8.72 -16.18 16.30
N PHE A 46 8.51 -16.32 15.00
CA PHE A 46 7.69 -17.38 14.43
C PHE A 46 8.26 -18.77 14.76
N LEU A 47 9.57 -18.96 14.57
CA LEU A 47 10.24 -20.23 14.87
C LEU A 47 10.19 -20.57 16.38
N GLU A 48 10.43 -19.59 17.25
CA GLU A 48 10.39 -19.78 18.71
C GLU A 48 9.00 -20.20 19.21
N LEU A 49 7.95 -19.69 18.57
CA LEU A 49 6.56 -20.01 18.93
C LEU A 49 6.01 -21.24 18.17
N GLY A 50 6.81 -21.91 17.36
CA GLY A 50 6.43 -23.09 16.61
C GLY A 50 5.40 -22.83 15.51
N VAL A 51 5.42 -21.62 14.90
CA VAL A 51 4.54 -21.24 13.79
C VAL A 51 5.36 -21.33 12.49
N ASP A 52 5.40 -22.52 11.90
CA ASP A 52 6.26 -22.83 10.75
C ASP A 52 5.76 -22.18 9.45
N ASP A 53 4.47 -21.88 9.34
CA ASP A 53 3.79 -21.32 8.17
C ASP A 53 3.53 -19.80 8.30
N GLY A 54 4.17 -19.16 9.26
CA GLY A 54 4.07 -17.70 9.45
C GLY A 54 4.67 -16.92 8.29
N VAL A 55 3.90 -15.97 7.73
CA VAL A 55 4.27 -15.16 6.57
C VAL A 55 4.79 -13.80 7.00
N ILE A 56 5.93 -13.39 6.45
CA ILE A 56 6.52 -12.06 6.63
C ILE A 56 6.47 -11.29 5.32
N VAL A 57 5.80 -10.13 5.34
CA VAL A 57 5.76 -9.18 4.24
C VAL A 57 6.71 -8.03 4.56
N ALA A 58 7.78 -7.90 3.79
CA ALA A 58 8.73 -6.80 3.91
C ALA A 58 8.34 -5.65 3.00
N ARG A 59 7.90 -4.53 3.59
CA ARG A 59 7.56 -3.32 2.85
C ARG A 59 8.75 -2.38 2.79
N THR A 60 9.11 -1.94 1.60
CA THR A 60 10.06 -0.84 1.39
C THR A 60 9.36 0.40 0.83
N ASP A 61 9.67 1.52 1.45
CA ASP A 61 9.29 2.87 1.01
C ASP A 61 10.47 3.61 0.37
N SER A 62 11.58 2.94 0.13
CA SER A 62 12.85 3.54 -0.32
C SER A 62 12.78 4.18 -1.69
N GLU A 63 11.84 3.76 -2.56
CA GLU A 63 11.65 4.38 -3.87
C GLU A 63 11.38 5.88 -3.73
N GLY A 64 10.40 6.26 -2.92
CA GLY A 64 10.04 7.68 -2.69
C GLY A 64 10.66 8.31 -1.45
N ALA A 65 11.46 7.59 -0.63
CA ALA A 65 12.04 8.13 0.59
C ALA A 65 13.36 8.85 0.31
N GLY A 66 13.38 10.15 0.50
CA GLY A 66 14.58 10.98 0.32
C GLY A 66 15.43 11.18 1.57
N LEU A 67 15.01 10.71 2.74
CA LEU A 67 15.59 11.04 4.02
C LEU A 67 15.87 9.81 4.88
N THR A 68 16.89 9.93 5.76
CA THR A 68 17.13 8.99 6.86
C THR A 68 17.45 9.74 8.15
N LYS A 69 17.03 9.19 9.28
CA LYS A 69 17.26 9.77 10.60
C LYS A 69 18.65 9.46 11.12
N GLU A 70 19.18 8.32 10.77
CA GLU A 70 20.42 7.77 11.31
C GLU A 70 21.36 7.32 10.19
N ILE A 71 22.65 7.36 10.50
CA ILE A 71 23.71 6.77 9.71
C ILE A 71 24.29 5.63 10.52
N ALA A 72 24.27 4.42 9.96
CA ALA A 72 24.93 3.28 10.59
C ALA A 72 26.45 3.44 10.45
N VAL A 73 27.12 3.60 11.59
CA VAL A 73 28.58 3.72 11.65
C VAL A 73 29.14 2.54 12.43
N VAL A 74 30.06 1.81 11.82
CA VAL A 74 30.81 0.77 12.50
C VAL A 74 32.14 1.30 13.00
N ARG A 75 32.60 0.76 14.10
CA ARG A 75 33.83 1.23 14.78
C ARG A 75 35.10 0.55 14.26
N GLU A 76 34.94 -0.52 13.51
CA GLU A 76 36.08 -1.29 12.99
C GLU A 76 36.70 -0.60 11.78
N LYS A 77 38.01 -0.62 11.73
CA LYS A 77 38.77 0.03 10.66
C LYS A 77 38.48 -0.63 9.32
N GLY A 78 38.02 0.16 8.37
CA GLY A 78 37.70 -0.28 7.00
C GLY A 78 36.25 -0.72 6.78
N ASP A 79 35.45 -0.77 7.84
CA ASP A 79 34.00 -0.97 7.70
C ASP A 79 33.30 0.38 7.48
N GLN A 80 32.44 0.44 6.49
CA GLN A 80 31.74 1.68 6.10
C GLN A 80 30.34 1.79 6.71
N GLY A 81 29.95 0.84 7.57
CA GLY A 81 28.63 0.80 8.16
C GLY A 81 27.58 0.20 7.23
N ASP A 82 26.43 0.85 7.18
CA ASP A 82 25.34 0.41 6.32
C ASP A 82 25.65 0.72 4.84
N VAL A 83 25.30 -0.20 3.94
CA VAL A 83 25.48 0.00 2.48
C VAL A 83 24.70 1.22 1.98
N TYR A 84 23.64 1.63 2.67
CA TYR A 84 22.88 2.84 2.35
C TYR A 84 23.69 4.11 2.52
N ASN A 85 24.76 4.10 3.30
CA ASN A 85 25.66 5.26 3.40
C ASN A 85 26.24 5.65 2.03
N SER A 86 26.38 4.70 1.10
CA SER A 86 26.81 4.98 -0.28
C SER A 86 25.82 5.83 -1.07
N PHE A 87 24.55 5.84 -0.70
CA PHE A 87 23.49 6.60 -1.35
C PHE A 87 23.26 7.99 -0.74
N LEU A 88 23.93 8.31 0.37
CA LEU A 88 23.77 9.61 1.00
C LEU A 88 24.31 10.75 0.12
N ASP A 89 23.61 11.88 0.15
CA ASP A 89 24.15 13.15 -0.33
C ASP A 89 25.26 13.62 0.63
N VAL A 90 26.39 14.04 0.07
CA VAL A 90 27.60 14.35 0.83
C VAL A 90 28.23 15.64 0.35
N GLU A 91 29.01 16.27 1.26
CA GLU A 91 29.87 17.38 0.94
C GLU A 91 31.34 17.03 1.21
N GLU A 92 32.25 17.54 0.37
CA GLU A 92 33.70 17.39 0.62
C GLU A 92 34.08 18.20 1.87
N VAL A 93 34.97 17.67 2.67
CA VAL A 93 35.42 18.26 3.90
C VAL A 93 36.92 18.41 3.90
N ASN A 94 37.41 19.61 4.18
CA ASN A 94 38.83 19.79 4.48
C ASN A 94 39.12 19.30 5.90
N VAL A 95 40.23 18.61 6.07
CA VAL A 95 40.63 18.04 7.37
C VAL A 95 40.64 19.09 8.50
N GLU A 96 40.94 20.33 8.13
CA GLU A 96 41.01 21.47 9.08
C GLU A 96 39.61 21.90 9.58
N ASP A 97 38.55 21.58 8.85
CA ASP A 97 37.15 21.93 9.18
C ASP A 97 36.44 20.87 10.00
N VAL A 98 37.10 19.72 10.23
CA VAL A 98 36.52 18.56 10.96
C VAL A 98 36.43 18.90 12.46
N LYS A 99 35.22 18.73 13.01
CA LYS A 99 34.92 18.92 14.42
C LYS A 99 34.72 17.61 15.14
N ASN A 100 34.94 17.63 16.44
CA ASN A 100 34.64 16.45 17.28
C ASN A 100 33.13 16.17 17.23
N GLY A 101 32.80 14.91 16.86
CA GLY A 101 31.43 14.48 16.70
C GLY A 101 30.93 14.47 15.24
N ASP A 102 31.70 14.96 14.28
CA ASP A 102 31.37 14.82 12.86
C ASP A 102 31.40 13.35 12.44
N VAL A 103 30.40 12.95 11.68
CA VAL A 103 30.39 11.65 10.98
C VAL A 103 31.09 11.82 9.64
N LEU A 104 32.15 11.09 9.43
CA LEU A 104 32.96 11.15 8.22
C LEU A 104 32.91 9.81 7.49
N LEU A 105 32.77 9.87 6.18
CA LEU A 105 32.81 8.74 5.27
C LEU A 105 33.99 8.88 4.32
N ASN A 106 34.53 7.75 3.86
CA ASN A 106 35.48 7.72 2.77
C ASN A 106 34.74 7.34 1.48
N ARG A 107 34.74 8.24 0.50
CA ARG A 107 34.13 7.98 -0.81
C ARG A 107 35.18 8.22 -1.89
N ASP A 108 35.55 7.15 -2.58
CA ASP A 108 36.57 7.18 -3.65
C ASP A 108 37.90 7.81 -3.22
N GLY A 109 38.33 7.52 -2.00
CA GLY A 109 39.57 8.05 -1.44
C GLY A 109 39.48 9.47 -0.87
N LYS A 110 38.31 10.12 -0.96
CA LYS A 110 38.06 11.44 -0.41
C LYS A 110 37.29 11.36 0.91
N LEU A 111 37.69 12.22 1.85
CA LEU A 111 36.96 12.41 3.09
C LEU A 111 35.73 13.27 2.80
N VAL A 112 34.53 12.75 3.13
CA VAL A 112 33.26 13.41 2.92
C VAL A 112 32.42 13.40 4.19
N ARG A 113 31.52 14.36 4.32
CA ARG A 113 30.55 14.43 5.38
C ARG A 113 29.14 14.27 4.81
N PRO A 114 28.29 13.40 5.39
CA PRO A 114 26.89 13.33 5.00
C PRO A 114 26.20 14.67 5.21
N LYS A 115 25.44 15.08 4.23
CA LYS A 115 24.70 16.33 4.26
C LYS A 115 23.56 16.23 5.25
N ARG A 116 23.57 17.07 6.28
CA ARG A 116 22.59 17.10 7.32
C ARG A 116 21.68 18.31 7.17
N LEU A 117 20.38 18.08 7.15
CA LEU A 117 19.37 19.14 7.08
C LEU A 117 19.23 19.86 8.43
N PRO A 118 18.66 21.08 8.46
CA PRO A 118 18.37 21.79 9.71
C PRO A 118 17.46 21.01 10.66
N SER A 119 16.61 20.10 10.14
CA SER A 119 15.80 19.15 10.91
C SER A 119 16.60 18.10 11.66
N GLY A 120 17.88 17.95 11.34
CA GLY A 120 18.74 16.90 11.86
C GLY A 120 18.76 15.62 11.05
N LEU A 121 17.92 15.50 10.02
CA LEU A 121 17.86 14.37 9.11
C LEU A 121 18.98 14.41 8.07
N TYR A 122 19.36 13.26 7.57
CA TYR A 122 20.31 13.13 6.46
C TYR A 122 19.55 12.90 5.16
N GLN A 123 20.12 13.33 4.05
CA GLN A 123 19.51 13.29 2.73
C GLN A 123 20.17 12.24 1.86
N PHE A 124 19.36 11.47 1.15
CA PHE A 124 19.84 10.61 0.07
C PHE A 124 20.02 11.42 -1.21
N ARG A 125 20.92 10.97 -2.08
CA ARG A 125 21.07 11.53 -3.42
C ARG A 125 19.79 11.29 -4.23
N GLN A 126 19.36 12.30 -4.97
CA GLN A 126 18.24 12.19 -5.89
C GLN A 126 18.45 11.03 -6.89
N GLY A 127 17.37 10.34 -7.24
CA GLY A 127 17.39 9.25 -8.21
C GLY A 127 17.92 7.92 -7.69
N THR A 128 18.26 7.80 -6.39
CA THR A 128 18.74 6.52 -5.82
C THR A 128 17.63 5.65 -5.23
N GLY A 129 16.38 6.09 -5.29
CA GLY A 129 15.24 5.37 -4.70
C GLY A 129 15.05 3.97 -5.29
N HIS A 130 15.11 3.86 -6.61
CA HIS A 130 15.00 2.58 -7.33
C HIS A 130 16.07 1.57 -6.85
N GLU A 131 17.35 1.97 -6.88
CA GLU A 131 18.45 1.09 -6.47
C GLU A 131 18.32 0.66 -5.00
N ARG A 132 17.96 1.59 -4.10
CA ARG A 132 17.75 1.29 -2.68
C ARG A 132 16.58 0.34 -2.47
N CYS A 133 15.49 0.53 -3.23
CA CYS A 133 14.32 -0.33 -3.17
C CYS A 133 14.64 -1.76 -3.61
N VAL A 134 15.34 -1.92 -4.73
CA VAL A 134 15.79 -3.24 -5.22
C VAL A 134 16.70 -3.91 -4.21
N PHE A 135 17.64 -3.16 -3.64
CA PHE A 135 18.54 -3.64 -2.62
C PHE A 135 17.80 -4.12 -1.35
N ASP A 136 16.84 -3.32 -0.85
CA ASP A 136 15.98 -3.71 0.28
C ASP A 136 15.25 -5.02 0.00
N CYS A 137 14.68 -5.16 -1.19
CA CYS A 137 13.93 -6.34 -1.56
C CYS A 137 14.80 -7.61 -1.56
N ILE A 138 15.98 -7.54 -2.16
CA ILE A 138 16.90 -8.67 -2.22
C ILE A 138 17.32 -9.11 -0.81
N GLU A 139 17.75 -8.17 0.00
CA GLU A 139 18.20 -8.45 1.35
C GLU A 139 17.07 -8.78 2.32
N ALA A 140 15.86 -8.30 2.08
CA ALA A 140 14.69 -8.69 2.85
C ALA A 140 14.39 -10.19 2.71
N ILE A 141 14.49 -10.75 1.50
CA ILE A 141 14.35 -12.19 1.27
C ILE A 141 15.47 -12.95 2.00
N ASN A 142 16.72 -12.48 1.90
CA ASN A 142 17.86 -13.06 2.62
C ASN A 142 17.67 -13.02 4.16
N ALA A 143 16.94 -12.02 4.65
CA ALA A 143 16.61 -11.85 6.07
C ALA A 143 15.37 -12.66 6.52
N GLY A 144 14.72 -13.40 5.61
CA GLY A 144 13.62 -14.31 5.92
C GLY A 144 12.22 -13.76 5.59
N ALA A 145 12.10 -12.73 4.74
CA ALA A 145 10.81 -12.30 4.21
C ALA A 145 10.29 -13.31 3.16
N ASP A 146 8.99 -13.57 3.17
CA ASP A 146 8.32 -14.45 2.22
C ASP A 146 7.76 -13.67 1.03
N LEU A 147 7.30 -12.45 1.28
CA LEU A 147 6.71 -11.56 0.31
C LEU A 147 7.34 -10.17 0.44
N LEU A 148 7.42 -9.49 -0.68
CA LEU A 148 7.87 -8.11 -0.76
C LEU A 148 6.69 -7.18 -0.95
N TRP A 149 6.81 -5.93 -0.51
CA TRP A 149 5.88 -4.85 -0.82
C TRP A 149 6.67 -3.61 -1.18
N ILE A 150 6.58 -3.19 -2.42
CA ILE A 150 7.19 -1.96 -2.93
C ILE A 150 6.12 -0.88 -2.93
N GLU A 151 6.39 0.22 -2.23
CA GLU A 151 5.50 1.37 -2.24
C GLU A 151 5.96 2.36 -3.32
N THR A 152 5.14 2.55 -4.35
CA THR A 152 5.41 3.44 -5.48
C THR A 152 4.67 4.77 -5.35
N ALA A 153 5.15 5.80 -6.03
CA ALA A 153 4.49 7.11 -6.06
C ALA A 153 3.26 7.13 -6.98
N VAL A 154 3.27 6.32 -8.03
CA VAL A 154 2.20 6.22 -9.04
C VAL A 154 1.96 4.76 -9.44
N PRO A 155 0.75 4.39 -9.89
CA PRO A 155 0.43 3.02 -10.29
C PRO A 155 0.87 2.78 -11.75
N THR A 156 2.09 2.29 -11.95
CA THR A 156 2.59 1.96 -13.29
C THR A 156 3.19 0.56 -13.34
N VAL A 157 2.70 -0.26 -14.28
CA VAL A 157 3.20 -1.62 -14.50
C VAL A 157 4.68 -1.62 -14.83
N HIS A 158 5.13 -0.65 -15.63
CA HIS A 158 6.52 -0.56 -16.09
C HIS A 158 7.52 -0.40 -14.94
N GLU A 159 7.24 0.49 -13.99
CA GLU A 159 8.10 0.75 -12.84
C GLU A 159 8.18 -0.47 -11.91
N ILE A 160 7.00 -1.02 -11.56
CA ILE A 160 6.91 -2.21 -10.70
C ILE A 160 7.67 -3.38 -11.32
N LYS A 161 7.45 -3.61 -12.63
CA LYS A 161 8.14 -4.63 -13.40
C LYS A 161 9.65 -4.42 -13.40
N GLY A 162 10.11 -3.19 -13.65
CA GLY A 162 11.54 -2.86 -13.69
C GLY A 162 12.25 -3.25 -12.40
N MET A 163 11.71 -2.86 -11.25
CA MET A 163 12.26 -3.23 -9.94
C MET A 163 12.22 -4.75 -9.72
N MET A 164 11.10 -5.41 -10.02
CA MET A 164 10.98 -6.85 -9.83
C MET A 164 11.84 -7.68 -10.78
N ASP A 165 12.08 -7.21 -11.99
CA ASP A 165 13.01 -7.87 -12.91
C ASP A 165 14.45 -7.89 -12.34
N GLU A 166 14.87 -6.82 -11.67
CA GLU A 166 16.18 -6.77 -11.01
C GLU A 166 16.23 -7.67 -9.77
N VAL A 167 15.22 -7.64 -8.93
CA VAL A 167 15.11 -8.52 -7.76
C VAL A 167 15.14 -9.99 -8.19
N ARG A 168 14.43 -10.35 -9.25
CA ARG A 168 14.32 -11.74 -9.72
C ARG A 168 15.55 -12.25 -10.45
N LYS A 169 16.51 -11.40 -10.79
CA LYS A 169 17.85 -11.89 -11.20
C LYS A 169 18.56 -12.61 -10.08
N VAL A 170 18.30 -12.23 -8.83
CA VAL A 170 18.91 -12.84 -7.62
C VAL A 170 17.97 -13.88 -6.99
N HIS A 171 16.69 -13.54 -6.89
CA HIS A 171 15.64 -14.39 -6.31
C HIS A 171 14.54 -14.64 -7.34
N PRO A 172 14.67 -15.64 -8.24
CA PRO A 172 13.74 -15.86 -9.36
C PRO A 172 12.28 -16.03 -8.95
N ASP A 173 12.04 -16.58 -7.76
CA ASP A 173 10.70 -16.86 -7.23
C ASP A 173 10.12 -15.72 -6.38
N ALA A 174 10.80 -14.57 -6.30
CA ALA A 174 10.35 -13.43 -5.53
C ALA A 174 8.92 -13.00 -5.93
N LYS A 175 8.07 -12.80 -4.93
CA LYS A 175 6.65 -12.44 -5.07
C LYS A 175 6.39 -11.09 -4.43
N LEU A 176 5.51 -10.32 -5.06
CA LEU A 176 5.17 -8.98 -4.60
C LEU A 176 3.75 -8.93 -4.04
N VAL A 177 3.57 -8.17 -2.99
CA VAL A 177 2.31 -7.61 -2.53
C VAL A 177 2.23 -6.18 -3.05
N TYR A 178 1.10 -5.78 -3.62
CA TYR A 178 0.94 -4.42 -4.13
C TYR A 178 -0.31 -3.74 -3.60
N ASN A 179 -0.16 -2.49 -3.21
CA ASN A 179 -1.24 -1.64 -2.72
C ASN A 179 -1.86 -0.86 -3.89
N ASN A 180 -3.06 -1.27 -4.30
CA ASN A 180 -3.89 -0.47 -5.22
C ASN A 180 -4.52 0.68 -4.44
N SER A 181 -3.69 1.63 -4.05
CA SER A 181 -4.08 2.68 -3.12
C SER A 181 -5.18 3.59 -3.66
N PRO A 182 -6.23 3.89 -2.88
CA PRO A 182 -7.19 4.93 -3.23
C PRO A 182 -6.61 6.34 -3.14
N SER A 183 -5.39 6.52 -2.63
CA SER A 183 -4.66 7.79 -2.68
C SER A 183 -4.14 8.14 -4.07
N PHE A 184 -4.00 7.15 -4.95
CA PHE A 184 -3.69 7.43 -6.35
C PHE A 184 -4.89 8.08 -7.04
N ASN A 185 -4.64 9.11 -7.83
CA ASN A 185 -5.62 9.55 -8.81
C ASN A 185 -5.56 8.61 -10.02
N TRP A 186 -6.28 7.48 -9.94
CA TRP A 186 -6.28 6.45 -10.97
C TRP A 186 -6.64 6.98 -12.35
N THR A 187 -7.67 7.79 -12.44
CA THR A 187 -8.10 8.41 -13.70
C THR A 187 -7.02 9.26 -14.32
N LEU A 188 -6.44 10.19 -13.54
CA LEU A 188 -5.40 11.08 -14.04
C LEU A 188 -4.15 10.30 -14.48
N ASN A 189 -3.68 9.40 -13.62
CA ASN A 189 -2.47 8.62 -13.89
C ASN A 189 -2.60 7.80 -15.18
N PHE A 190 -3.72 7.13 -15.37
CA PHE A 190 -3.89 6.29 -16.57
C PHE A 190 -4.21 7.09 -17.83
N ARG A 191 -4.91 8.20 -17.72
CA ARG A 191 -5.07 9.13 -18.85
C ARG A 191 -3.72 9.73 -19.28
N GLN A 192 -2.87 10.15 -18.35
CA GLN A 192 -1.52 10.63 -18.65
C GLN A 192 -0.65 9.55 -19.30
N GLN A 193 -0.58 8.37 -18.72
CA GLN A 193 0.18 7.25 -19.28
C GLN A 193 -0.32 6.84 -20.67
N THR A 194 -1.63 6.93 -20.90
CA THR A 194 -2.21 6.63 -22.23
C THR A 194 -1.90 7.72 -23.24
N TYR A 195 -2.01 8.98 -22.83
CA TYR A 195 -1.62 10.14 -23.65
C TYR A 195 -0.15 10.03 -24.08
N ASP A 196 0.75 9.84 -23.11
CA ASP A 196 2.19 9.77 -23.35
C ASP A 196 2.55 8.58 -24.25
N ALA A 197 1.88 7.43 -24.10
CA ALA A 197 2.06 6.28 -24.97
C ALA A 197 1.59 6.56 -26.41
N TRP A 198 0.43 7.19 -26.57
CA TRP A 198 -0.09 7.55 -27.90
C TRP A 198 0.78 8.58 -28.61
N GLU A 199 1.27 9.58 -27.87
CA GLU A 199 2.20 10.57 -28.40
C GLU A 199 3.50 9.91 -28.88
N ALA A 200 4.05 8.99 -28.09
CA ALA A 200 5.25 8.23 -28.45
C ALA A 200 5.05 7.31 -29.67
N GLU A 201 3.84 6.78 -29.86
CA GLU A 201 3.44 5.98 -31.03
C GLU A 201 3.10 6.83 -32.26
N GLY A 202 3.11 8.16 -32.15
CA GLY A 202 2.75 9.10 -33.21
C GLY A 202 1.26 9.19 -33.50
N LYS A 203 0.41 8.78 -32.56
CA LYS A 203 -1.04 8.96 -32.63
C LYS A 203 -1.38 10.43 -32.39
N ASP A 204 -2.41 10.92 -33.05
CA ASP A 204 -2.87 12.30 -32.87
C ASP A 204 -3.48 12.48 -31.46
N VAL A 205 -2.84 13.30 -30.65
CA VAL A 205 -3.28 13.68 -29.30
C VAL A 205 -3.67 15.16 -29.20
N SER A 206 -3.71 15.89 -30.32
CA SER A 206 -3.97 17.35 -30.36
C SER A 206 -5.33 17.77 -29.80
N GLY A 207 -6.28 16.83 -29.74
CA GLY A 207 -7.60 17.03 -29.13
C GLY A 207 -7.63 17.01 -27.60
N TYR A 208 -6.48 16.78 -26.94
CA TYR A 208 -6.41 16.63 -25.48
C TYR A 208 -5.41 17.65 -24.90
N ASP A 209 -5.81 18.31 -23.81
CA ASP A 209 -4.91 19.13 -23.01
C ASP A 209 -4.26 18.27 -21.92
N ARG A 210 -2.97 17.91 -22.13
CA ARG A 210 -2.20 17.10 -21.18
C ARG A 210 -2.15 17.69 -19.77
N SER A 211 -2.27 19.01 -19.61
CA SER A 211 -2.27 19.66 -18.31
C SER A 211 -3.62 19.56 -17.58
N ASN A 212 -4.69 19.20 -18.28
CA ASN A 212 -6.06 19.17 -17.76
C ASN A 212 -6.83 17.88 -18.11
N LEU A 213 -6.16 16.74 -18.09
CA LEU A 213 -6.78 15.44 -18.44
C LEU A 213 -7.88 14.97 -17.46
N MET A 214 -8.11 15.69 -16.36
CA MET A 214 -9.25 15.46 -15.46
C MET A 214 -10.52 16.19 -15.88
N SER A 215 -10.50 16.98 -16.96
CA SER A 215 -11.71 17.64 -17.45
C SER A 215 -12.82 16.63 -17.77
N ALA A 216 -14.03 16.93 -17.33
CA ALA A 216 -15.21 16.09 -17.62
C ALA A 216 -15.52 15.99 -19.12
N GLU A 217 -15.03 16.92 -19.94
CA GLU A 217 -15.15 16.85 -21.41
C GLU A 217 -14.49 15.61 -22.02
N TYR A 218 -13.50 15.02 -21.31
CA TYR A 218 -12.81 13.82 -21.74
C TYR A 218 -13.42 12.51 -21.22
N ASP A 219 -14.45 12.54 -20.37
CA ASP A 219 -15.00 11.33 -19.73
C ASP A 219 -15.50 10.29 -20.75
N ASP A 220 -16.09 10.74 -21.86
CA ASP A 220 -16.58 9.88 -22.95
C ASP A 220 -15.60 9.80 -24.14
N SER A 221 -14.36 10.22 -23.98
CA SER A 221 -13.36 10.24 -25.06
C SER A 221 -12.70 8.87 -25.29
N GLU A 222 -12.11 8.69 -26.48
CA GLU A 222 -11.28 7.50 -26.77
C GLU A 222 -10.11 7.35 -25.79
N LEU A 223 -9.51 8.46 -25.36
CA LEU A 223 -8.41 8.48 -24.40
C LEU A 223 -8.88 7.88 -23.07
N SER A 224 -10.05 8.30 -22.56
CA SER A 224 -10.60 7.79 -21.33
C SER A 224 -10.98 6.32 -21.42
N ALA A 225 -11.62 5.91 -22.51
CA ALA A 225 -11.94 4.50 -22.74
C ALA A 225 -10.69 3.62 -22.77
N ALA A 226 -9.61 4.08 -23.42
CA ALA A 226 -8.34 3.37 -23.43
C ALA A 226 -7.64 3.34 -22.05
N ALA A 227 -7.69 4.45 -21.32
CA ALA A 227 -7.18 4.52 -19.95
C ALA A 227 -7.94 3.58 -19.00
N ASP A 228 -9.27 3.57 -19.06
CA ASP A 228 -10.13 2.70 -18.24
C ASP A 228 -9.90 1.21 -18.54
N ALA A 229 -9.67 0.85 -19.80
CA ALA A 229 -9.29 -0.50 -20.18
C ALA A 229 -7.99 -0.94 -19.49
N ARG A 230 -7.01 -0.06 -19.38
CA ARG A 230 -5.74 -0.32 -18.68
C ARG A 230 -5.93 -0.39 -17.16
N VAL A 231 -6.77 0.47 -16.57
CA VAL A 231 -7.13 0.37 -15.13
C VAL A 231 -7.77 -0.99 -14.86
N LYS A 232 -8.69 -1.43 -15.71
CA LYS A 232 -9.39 -2.71 -15.59
C LYS A 232 -8.44 -3.92 -15.61
N THR A 233 -7.36 -3.86 -16.37
CA THR A 233 -6.40 -4.97 -16.51
C THR A 233 -5.20 -4.85 -15.57
N PHE A 234 -5.01 -3.74 -14.88
CA PHE A 234 -3.82 -3.41 -14.09
C PHE A 234 -3.38 -4.54 -13.14
N GLN A 235 -4.31 -5.11 -12.39
CA GLN A 235 -4.00 -6.20 -11.46
C GLN A 235 -3.53 -7.47 -12.20
N ALA A 236 -4.18 -7.81 -13.31
CA ALA A 236 -3.78 -8.97 -14.12
C ALA A 236 -2.41 -8.73 -14.78
N ASP A 237 -2.16 -7.51 -15.25
CA ASP A 237 -0.92 -7.14 -15.91
C ASP A 237 0.26 -7.15 -14.92
N THR A 238 0.12 -6.54 -13.76
CA THR A 238 1.15 -6.55 -12.71
C THR A 238 1.39 -7.96 -12.15
N SER A 239 0.34 -8.79 -12.03
CA SER A 239 0.49 -10.20 -11.64
C SER A 239 1.31 -10.98 -12.67
N ARG A 240 1.03 -10.79 -13.96
CA ARG A 240 1.72 -11.47 -15.04
C ARG A 240 3.16 -10.98 -15.23
N GLU A 241 3.38 -9.68 -15.17
CA GLU A 241 4.65 -9.05 -15.56
C GLU A 241 5.61 -8.85 -14.40
N ALA A 242 5.11 -8.57 -13.21
CA ALA A 242 5.89 -8.28 -12.02
C ALA A 242 5.74 -9.30 -10.89
N ASN A 243 5.05 -10.43 -11.13
CA ASN A 243 4.78 -11.47 -10.14
C ASN A 243 4.09 -10.92 -8.87
N VAL A 244 3.15 -9.99 -9.04
CA VAL A 244 2.29 -9.54 -7.95
C VAL A 244 1.37 -10.68 -7.55
N PHE A 245 1.65 -11.27 -6.40
CA PHE A 245 0.93 -12.43 -5.87
C PHE A 245 -0.33 -12.04 -5.10
N HIS A 246 -0.27 -10.90 -4.41
CA HIS A 246 -1.36 -10.41 -3.60
C HIS A 246 -1.61 -8.92 -3.84
N HIS A 247 -2.85 -8.60 -4.22
CA HIS A 247 -3.31 -7.23 -4.35
C HIS A 247 -4.16 -6.85 -3.15
N LEU A 248 -3.91 -5.69 -2.59
CA LEU A 248 -4.77 -5.12 -1.58
C LEU A 248 -5.20 -3.71 -1.99
N ILE A 249 -6.31 -3.26 -1.44
CA ILE A 249 -6.76 -1.88 -1.51
C ILE A 249 -6.90 -1.37 -0.08
N THR A 250 -6.22 -0.29 0.24
CA THR A 250 -6.32 0.33 1.55
C THR A 250 -7.56 1.20 1.65
N LEU A 251 -8.18 1.27 2.84
CA LEU A 251 -9.32 2.13 3.14
C LEU A 251 -10.58 1.97 2.24
N PRO A 252 -10.87 0.81 1.62
CA PRO A 252 -12.01 0.72 0.70
C PRO A 252 -13.34 0.91 1.44
N THR A 253 -13.48 0.35 2.63
CA THR A 253 -14.68 0.51 3.46
C THR A 253 -14.85 1.95 3.95
N TYR A 254 -13.76 2.64 4.26
CA TYR A 254 -13.81 4.06 4.63
C TYR A 254 -14.41 4.90 3.50
N HIS A 255 -13.87 4.82 2.29
CA HIS A 255 -14.33 5.61 1.15
C HIS A 255 -15.74 5.23 0.71
N THR A 256 -16.06 3.94 0.63
CA THR A 256 -17.40 3.49 0.25
C THR A 256 -18.44 3.88 1.30
N THR A 257 -18.12 3.77 2.59
CA THR A 257 -19.00 4.20 3.67
C THR A 257 -19.19 5.71 3.65
N ALA A 258 -18.13 6.50 3.52
CA ALA A 258 -18.20 7.95 3.47
C ALA A 258 -19.10 8.44 2.32
N LEU A 259 -18.90 7.88 1.10
CA LEU A 259 -19.72 8.23 -0.06
C LEU A 259 -21.20 7.84 0.15
N SER A 260 -21.44 6.62 0.68
CA SER A 260 -22.81 6.13 0.88
C SER A 260 -23.54 6.94 1.95
N VAL A 261 -22.87 7.31 3.03
CA VAL A 261 -23.44 8.12 4.12
C VAL A 261 -23.68 9.55 3.65
N ASP A 262 -22.77 10.15 2.88
CA ASP A 262 -22.95 11.50 2.31
C ASP A 262 -24.16 11.56 1.37
N ASN A 263 -24.28 10.58 0.46
CA ASN A 263 -25.42 10.47 -0.44
C ASN A 263 -26.73 10.31 0.35
N LEU A 264 -26.76 9.40 1.34
CA LEU A 264 -27.93 9.20 2.18
C LEU A 264 -28.30 10.48 2.94
N ALA A 265 -27.34 11.20 3.50
CA ALA A 265 -27.59 12.44 4.21
C ALA A 265 -28.21 13.51 3.30
N LYS A 266 -27.67 13.68 2.09
CA LYS A 266 -28.18 14.64 1.11
C LYS A 266 -29.60 14.32 0.66
N GLU A 267 -29.89 13.05 0.39
CA GLU A 267 -31.20 12.61 -0.10
C GLU A 267 -32.25 12.54 1.01
N TYR A 268 -31.89 11.95 2.16
CA TYR A 268 -32.81 11.74 3.28
C TYR A 268 -33.21 13.03 3.98
N PHE A 269 -32.26 13.93 4.26
CA PHE A 269 -32.51 15.23 4.89
C PHE A 269 -32.86 16.32 3.90
N GLY A 270 -32.79 16.03 2.59
CA GLY A 270 -33.26 16.89 1.54
C GLY A 270 -34.73 16.65 1.21
N ASP A 271 -35.08 16.76 -0.06
CA ASP A 271 -36.49 16.71 -0.52
C ASP A 271 -37.06 15.30 -0.63
N GLN A 272 -36.20 14.25 -0.58
CA GLN A 272 -36.60 12.87 -0.84
C GLN A 272 -37.04 12.11 0.42
N GLY A 273 -36.60 12.51 1.60
CA GLY A 273 -36.94 11.85 2.86
C GLY A 273 -36.64 10.34 2.81
N MET A 274 -37.59 9.53 3.27
CA MET A 274 -37.46 8.07 3.23
C MET A 274 -37.30 7.48 1.82
N LEU A 275 -37.77 8.17 0.79
CA LEU A 275 -37.60 7.69 -0.58
C LEU A 275 -36.13 7.68 -0.98
N GLY A 276 -35.32 8.66 -0.55
CA GLY A 276 -33.88 8.66 -0.75
C GLY A 276 -33.20 7.41 -0.19
N TYR A 277 -33.55 7.00 1.03
CA TYR A 277 -33.06 5.74 1.59
C TYR A 277 -33.54 4.51 0.78
N VAL A 278 -34.84 4.47 0.46
CA VAL A 278 -35.42 3.32 -0.26
C VAL A 278 -34.80 3.14 -1.64
N GLU A 279 -34.60 4.20 -2.39
CA GLU A 279 -34.01 4.14 -3.73
C GLU A 279 -32.47 4.03 -3.70
N GLY A 280 -31.85 4.78 -2.83
CA GLY A 280 -30.40 4.81 -2.70
C GLY A 280 -29.80 3.51 -2.13
N VAL A 281 -30.51 2.87 -1.22
CA VAL A 281 -30.02 1.71 -0.46
C VAL A 281 -30.93 0.49 -0.62
N GLN A 282 -32.13 0.50 -0.02
CA GLN A 282 -32.92 -0.72 0.18
C GLN A 282 -33.31 -1.43 -1.11
N ARG A 283 -33.79 -0.71 -2.13
CA ARG A 283 -34.12 -1.33 -3.43
C ARG A 283 -32.90 -1.94 -4.13
N LYS A 284 -31.72 -1.32 -3.97
CA LYS A 284 -30.46 -1.85 -4.53
C LYS A 284 -30.04 -3.12 -3.81
N GLU A 285 -30.07 -3.13 -2.48
CA GLU A 285 -29.76 -4.32 -1.68
C GLU A 285 -30.65 -5.50 -2.04
N ILE A 286 -31.96 -5.28 -2.11
CA ILE A 286 -32.94 -6.33 -2.50
C ILE A 286 -32.63 -6.88 -3.90
N ARG A 287 -32.45 -5.98 -4.90
CA ARG A 287 -32.21 -6.38 -6.29
C ARG A 287 -30.88 -7.08 -6.50
N GLN A 288 -29.89 -6.72 -5.72
CA GLN A 288 -28.54 -7.30 -5.80
C GLN A 288 -28.37 -8.53 -4.91
N GLY A 289 -29.39 -8.88 -4.12
CA GLY A 289 -29.32 -10.03 -3.20
C GLY A 289 -28.32 -9.83 -2.05
N ILE A 290 -28.16 -8.57 -1.58
CA ILE A 290 -27.22 -8.28 -0.50
C ILE A 290 -27.76 -8.86 0.81
N ALA A 291 -26.96 -9.70 1.46
CA ALA A 291 -27.37 -10.45 2.65
C ALA A 291 -27.82 -9.55 3.84
N CYS A 292 -27.27 -8.35 3.95
CA CYS A 292 -27.59 -7.42 5.04
C CYS A 292 -29.03 -6.89 4.99
N VAL A 293 -29.78 -7.05 3.91
CA VAL A 293 -31.24 -6.82 3.86
C VAL A 293 -31.93 -7.61 4.99
N LYS A 294 -31.46 -8.81 5.26
CA LYS A 294 -31.90 -9.67 6.36
C LYS A 294 -30.99 -9.50 7.58
N HIS A 295 -30.88 -8.27 8.07
CA HIS A 295 -29.88 -7.93 9.09
C HIS A 295 -30.05 -8.70 10.40
N GLN A 296 -31.28 -9.09 10.82
CA GLN A 296 -31.48 -9.93 12.00
C GLN A 296 -30.89 -11.33 11.78
N ASN A 297 -31.13 -11.94 10.62
CA ASN A 297 -30.57 -13.25 10.29
C ASN A 297 -29.04 -13.16 10.21
N MET A 298 -28.52 -12.12 9.58
CA MET A 298 -27.08 -11.87 9.52
C MET A 298 -26.45 -11.68 10.91
N ALA A 299 -27.21 -11.09 11.87
CA ALA A 299 -26.81 -10.95 13.26
C ALA A 299 -27.06 -12.24 14.10
N GLY A 300 -27.50 -13.32 13.50
CA GLY A 300 -27.66 -14.62 14.17
C GLY A 300 -29.03 -14.85 14.81
N SER A 301 -30.09 -14.14 14.39
CA SER A 301 -31.45 -14.35 14.94
C SER A 301 -31.93 -15.80 14.77
N ASP A 302 -31.65 -16.43 13.64
CA ASP A 302 -32.06 -17.83 13.37
C ASP A 302 -31.38 -18.78 14.34
N MET A 303 -30.07 -18.62 14.58
CA MET A 303 -29.34 -19.42 15.57
C MET A 303 -29.92 -19.22 16.99
N GLY A 304 -30.26 -17.97 17.33
CA GLY A 304 -30.90 -17.65 18.61
C GLY A 304 -32.29 -18.28 18.74
N ASP A 305 -33.08 -18.31 17.66
CA ASP A 305 -34.40 -18.91 17.63
C ASP A 305 -34.33 -20.44 17.68
N ASP A 306 -33.40 -21.07 17.01
CA ASP A 306 -33.12 -22.51 17.06
C ASP A 306 -32.73 -22.95 18.48
N HIS A 307 -31.88 -22.17 19.16
CA HIS A 307 -31.54 -22.44 20.58
C HIS A 307 -32.76 -22.35 21.46
N LYS A 308 -33.61 -21.34 21.29
CA LYS A 308 -34.83 -21.19 22.08
C LYS A 308 -35.78 -22.38 21.85
N GLU A 309 -35.97 -22.79 20.61
CA GLU A 309 -36.80 -23.93 20.26
C GLU A 309 -36.27 -25.24 20.84
N TYR A 310 -34.94 -25.43 20.77
CA TYR A 310 -34.30 -26.62 21.34
C TYR A 310 -34.55 -26.77 22.86
N PHE A 311 -34.45 -25.65 23.60
CA PHE A 311 -34.58 -25.69 25.06
C PHE A 311 -36.03 -25.51 25.55
N ALA A 312 -36.89 -24.81 24.82
CA ALA A 312 -38.25 -24.46 25.27
C ALA A 312 -39.38 -25.07 24.41
N GLY A 313 -39.00 -25.83 23.35
CA GLY A 313 -39.95 -26.48 22.45
C GLY A 313 -40.57 -25.51 21.43
N GLU A 314 -41.47 -26.04 20.61
CA GLU A 314 -42.11 -25.33 19.46
C GLU A 314 -42.87 -24.05 19.83
N ASN A 315 -43.20 -23.88 21.11
CA ASN A 315 -43.89 -22.69 21.63
C ASN A 315 -42.94 -21.57 22.06
N ALA A 316 -41.63 -21.71 21.83
CA ALA A 316 -40.66 -20.65 22.11
C ALA A 316 -40.99 -19.38 21.35
N LEU A 317 -40.84 -18.23 22.02
CA LEU A 317 -40.94 -16.91 21.36
C LEU A 317 -39.74 -16.71 20.47
N LYS A 318 -39.99 -16.71 19.16
CA LYS A 318 -38.98 -16.53 18.10
C LYS A 318 -38.91 -15.08 17.64
N ALA A 319 -37.72 -14.61 17.36
CA ALA A 319 -37.49 -13.27 16.76
C ALA A 319 -38.05 -13.20 15.32
N GLY A 320 -37.94 -14.30 14.57
CA GLY A 320 -38.44 -14.48 13.20
C GLY A 320 -39.89 -14.95 13.10
N GLY A 321 -40.77 -14.60 14.05
CA GLY A 321 -42.16 -15.09 14.09
C GLY A 321 -42.96 -14.79 12.82
N ALA A 322 -43.69 -15.82 12.31
CA ALA A 322 -44.35 -15.85 11.00
C ALA A 322 -45.42 -14.75 10.76
N LYS A 323 -45.93 -14.10 11.81
CA LYS A 323 -47.02 -13.11 11.66
C LYS A 323 -46.53 -11.66 11.52
N ASN A 324 -45.47 -11.28 12.21
CA ASN A 324 -45.01 -9.90 12.28
C ASN A 324 -43.87 -9.58 11.32
N THR A 325 -43.16 -10.61 10.81
CA THR A 325 -41.96 -10.46 10.00
C THR A 325 -42.03 -11.13 8.65
N SER A 326 -43.16 -11.77 8.31
CA SER A 326 -43.33 -12.55 7.07
C SER A 326 -43.03 -11.79 5.76
N ASN A 327 -43.13 -10.46 5.77
CA ASN A 327 -42.89 -9.60 4.61
C ASN A 327 -41.79 -8.55 4.86
N GLN A 328 -41.09 -8.60 6.00
CA GLN A 328 -40.12 -7.54 6.33
C GLN A 328 -38.75 -7.74 5.73
N PHE A 329 -38.38 -8.98 5.40
CA PHE A 329 -37.03 -9.33 4.99
C PHE A 329 -37.01 -10.30 3.79
N SER A 330 -38.05 -10.26 2.98
CA SER A 330 -38.17 -11.12 1.80
C SER A 330 -37.58 -10.49 0.54
#